data_f048ffa1139725bf0025c8945d610ca4
#
_entry.id   f048ffa1139725bf0025c8945d610ca4
#
_cell.length_a   1.000
_cell.length_b   1.000
_cell.length_c   1.000
_cell.angle_alpha   90.00
_cell.angle_beta   90.00
_cell.angle_gamma   90.00
#
_symmetry.space_group_name_H-M   'P 1'
#
loop_
_entity.id
_entity.type
_entity.pdbx_description
1 polymer ?
#
loop_
_entity_poly.entity_id
_entity_poly.type
_entity_poly.pdbx_seq_one_letter_code
_entity_poly.pdbx_strand_id
1 'polypeptide(L)'
;MYRVLKQEGRAKRAEFTTVHGTVQTPVFMNVGTVAAIKGAVATSDLEQIKTQVELSNTYHLHVRPGDKIIKQLGGLHRFMSWDKPILTDSGGFQVFSLAGLRKIKEEGVYFNSHIDGRKIFMGPEESMQIQSNLASTIAMAFDECPPSKAERKYVQASVERTTRWLERCKNEMQRLNSLEDTINKNQMLFGINQGAIFDDIRIEHAKRIAEFDLDGYAVGGLAVGESHEEMYHVLDEVVPYLPVNKPTYLMGVGTPANILEAVERGVDFFDCVYPTRNGRHGHLYTNQGKINLFNAQYELDDRPIEEGCGCPACKRYSRAYIRHLLKAKEMLGMRLCVLHNLYFYNTMMEEIRDALDEGRFASYKKQKLDGMNQGTK
;
A
#
# COMPACT_ATOMS: atom_id res chain seq x y z
N MET A 1 -4.04 -12.66 13.99
CA MET A 1 -3.31 -13.95 13.82
C MET A 1 -3.07 -14.18 12.33
N TYR A 2 -1.84 -14.55 11.93
CA TYR A 2 -1.51 -14.91 10.54
C TYR A 2 -1.37 -16.43 10.41
N ARG A 3 -2.05 -17.01 9.44
CA ARG A 3 -2.08 -18.45 9.20
C ARG A 3 -1.85 -18.78 7.73
N VAL A 4 -0.72 -19.39 7.41
CA VAL A 4 -0.43 -19.89 6.06
C VAL A 4 -1.29 -21.12 5.80
N LEU A 5 -2.04 -21.11 4.71
CA LEU A 5 -2.95 -22.18 4.26
C LEU A 5 -2.27 -23.06 3.22
N LYS A 6 -1.53 -22.43 2.30
CA LYS A 6 -0.80 -23.11 1.23
C LYS A 6 0.46 -22.35 0.86
N GLN A 7 1.43 -23.05 0.29
CA GLN A 7 2.70 -22.46 -0.14
C GLN A 7 3.17 -23.13 -1.44
N GLU A 8 3.64 -22.32 -2.39
CA GLU A 8 4.29 -22.75 -3.62
C GLU A 8 5.63 -21.99 -3.73
N GLY A 9 6.76 -22.70 -3.52
CA GLY A 9 8.04 -22.07 -3.32
C GLY A 9 8.02 -21.12 -2.10
N ARG A 10 8.28 -19.84 -2.29
CA ARG A 10 8.14 -18.79 -1.24
C ARG A 10 6.76 -18.10 -1.26
N ALA A 11 6.00 -18.26 -2.32
CA ALA A 11 4.67 -17.65 -2.41
C ALA A 11 3.70 -18.31 -1.42
N LYS A 12 2.95 -17.48 -0.69
CA LYS A 12 2.08 -17.93 0.40
C LYS A 12 0.62 -17.55 0.13
N ARG A 13 -0.27 -18.51 0.30
CA ARG A 13 -1.71 -18.31 0.46
C ARG A 13 -2.02 -18.33 1.96
N ALA A 14 -2.47 -17.22 2.52
CA ALA A 14 -2.69 -17.14 3.96
C ALA A 14 -3.92 -16.31 4.34
N GLU A 15 -4.27 -16.38 5.63
CA GLU A 15 -5.29 -15.56 6.28
C GLU A 15 -4.65 -14.71 7.37
N PHE A 16 -5.02 -13.44 7.41
CA PHE A 16 -4.62 -12.52 8.47
C PHE A 16 -5.84 -11.99 9.20
N THR A 17 -6.08 -12.52 10.40
CA THR A 17 -7.23 -12.17 11.23
C THR A 17 -6.94 -10.90 12.03
N THR A 18 -7.85 -9.94 11.94
CA THR A 18 -7.82 -8.65 12.64
C THR A 18 -9.11 -8.41 13.38
N VAL A 19 -9.20 -7.34 14.16
CA VAL A 19 -10.45 -6.93 14.84
C VAL A 19 -11.52 -6.44 13.87
N HIS A 20 -11.15 -6.08 12.63
CA HIS A 20 -12.08 -5.63 11.59
C HIS A 20 -12.28 -6.66 10.48
N GLY A 21 -12.05 -7.94 10.78
CA GLY A 21 -12.25 -9.05 9.87
C GLY A 21 -10.95 -9.73 9.41
N THR A 22 -11.10 -10.77 8.63
CA THR A 22 -9.98 -11.59 8.12
C THR A 22 -9.62 -11.17 6.71
N VAL A 23 -8.35 -10.85 6.50
CA VAL A 23 -7.76 -10.52 5.21
C VAL A 23 -7.24 -11.79 4.55
N GLN A 24 -7.65 -12.05 3.32
CA GLN A 24 -7.14 -13.12 2.48
C GLN A 24 -5.90 -12.63 1.72
N THR A 25 -4.74 -13.24 1.95
CA THR A 25 -3.49 -12.84 1.31
C THR A 25 -3.05 -13.82 0.22
N PRO A 26 -2.31 -13.38 -0.82
CA PRO A 26 -1.86 -12.01 -1.07
C PRO A 26 -2.99 -11.00 -1.31
N VAL A 27 -2.76 -9.73 -0.95
CA VAL A 27 -3.76 -8.67 -1.01
C VAL A 27 -3.18 -7.34 -1.51
N PHE A 28 -3.96 -6.60 -2.30
CA PHE A 28 -3.68 -5.23 -2.67
C PHE A 28 -4.54 -4.27 -1.83
N MET A 29 -3.90 -3.33 -1.15
CA MET A 29 -4.57 -2.30 -0.35
C MET A 29 -4.86 -1.09 -1.23
N ASN A 30 -6.12 -0.69 -1.27
CA ASN A 30 -6.52 0.46 -2.08
C ASN A 30 -6.23 1.77 -1.33
N VAL A 31 -5.45 2.66 -1.97
CA VAL A 31 -4.91 3.87 -1.29
C VAL A 31 -5.92 5.00 -1.28
N GLY A 32 -6.41 5.33 -0.08
CA GLY A 32 -7.29 6.45 0.21
C GLY A 32 -6.57 7.53 1.02
N THR A 33 -5.77 8.35 0.36
CA THR A 33 -4.84 9.33 0.96
C THR A 33 -5.42 10.17 2.12
N VAL A 34 -6.67 10.60 2.00
CA VAL A 34 -7.36 11.48 2.97
C VAL A 34 -8.71 10.89 3.39
N ALA A 35 -8.72 9.62 3.81
CA ALA A 35 -9.95 8.86 4.09
C ALA A 35 -10.88 8.77 2.86
N ALA A 36 -10.31 8.85 1.66
CA ALA A 36 -11.02 8.73 0.40
C ALA A 36 -10.06 8.42 -0.74
N ILE A 37 -10.47 7.56 -1.65
CA ILE A 37 -9.69 7.24 -2.85
C ILE A 37 -9.88 8.35 -3.89
N LYS A 38 -8.76 8.90 -4.38
CA LYS A 38 -8.79 9.93 -5.42
C LYS A 38 -9.45 9.41 -6.69
N GLY A 39 -10.41 10.16 -7.22
CA GLY A 39 -11.23 9.75 -8.37
C GLY A 39 -12.70 9.56 -7.99
N ALA A 40 -13.14 10.19 -6.88
CA ALA A 40 -14.52 10.19 -6.40
C ALA A 40 -15.07 8.78 -6.14
N VAL A 41 -14.25 7.90 -5.57
CA VAL A 41 -14.63 6.54 -5.16
C VAL A 41 -15.16 6.59 -3.73
N ALA A 42 -16.41 6.19 -3.56
CA ALA A 42 -17.06 6.09 -2.26
C ALA A 42 -16.75 4.75 -1.56
N THR A 43 -16.96 4.66 -0.26
CA THR A 43 -16.81 3.40 0.47
C THR A 43 -17.74 2.30 -0.03
N SER A 44 -18.98 2.64 -0.45
CA SER A 44 -19.88 1.71 -1.13
C SER A 44 -19.34 1.15 -2.46
N ASP A 45 -18.46 1.90 -3.13
CA ASP A 45 -17.77 1.39 -4.34
C ASP A 45 -16.67 0.38 -3.96
N LEU A 46 -16.02 0.55 -2.80
CA LEU A 46 -14.96 -0.35 -2.33
C LEU A 46 -15.45 -1.79 -2.19
N GLU A 47 -16.70 -1.98 -1.77
CA GLU A 47 -17.32 -3.31 -1.71
C GLU A 47 -17.47 -3.91 -3.10
N GLN A 48 -17.97 -3.11 -4.07
CA GLN A 48 -18.20 -3.55 -5.44
C GLN A 48 -16.91 -3.88 -6.19
N ILE A 49 -15.80 -3.25 -5.82
CA ILE A 49 -14.48 -3.52 -6.39
C ILE A 49 -13.66 -4.51 -5.56
N LYS A 50 -14.29 -5.23 -4.62
CA LYS A 50 -13.71 -6.32 -3.84
C LYS A 50 -12.55 -5.91 -2.92
N THR A 51 -12.56 -4.68 -2.41
CA THR A 51 -11.55 -4.17 -1.48
C THR A 51 -11.61 -4.95 -0.16
N GLN A 52 -10.46 -5.44 0.30
CA GLN A 52 -10.34 -6.06 1.62
C GLN A 52 -9.72 -5.12 2.65
N VAL A 53 -8.74 -4.32 2.22
CA VAL A 53 -8.01 -3.39 3.10
C VAL A 53 -7.90 -2.04 2.39
N GLU A 54 -8.24 -0.98 3.10
CA GLU A 54 -7.98 0.40 2.68
C GLU A 54 -6.71 0.90 3.34
N LEU A 55 -5.91 1.72 2.63
CA LEU A 55 -4.74 2.38 3.19
C LEU A 55 -4.97 3.89 3.26
N SER A 56 -4.92 4.46 4.46
CA SER A 56 -5.01 5.90 4.70
C SER A 56 -3.66 6.50 5.12
N ASN A 57 -3.39 7.75 4.73
CA ASN A 57 -2.12 8.39 5.01
C ASN A 57 -2.14 9.21 6.30
N THR A 58 -1.34 8.84 7.27
CA THR A 58 -1.20 9.44 8.60
C THR A 58 -0.87 10.93 8.54
N TYR A 59 0.15 11.32 7.77
CA TYR A 59 0.54 12.72 7.64
C TYR A 59 -0.58 13.60 7.08
N HIS A 60 -1.22 13.18 6.01
CA HIS A 60 -2.28 13.95 5.37
C HIS A 60 -3.48 14.15 6.30
N LEU A 61 -3.86 13.11 7.01
CA LEU A 61 -4.98 13.15 7.96
C LEU A 61 -4.66 13.94 9.23
N HIS A 62 -3.40 13.92 9.70
CA HIS A 62 -2.93 14.75 10.79
C HIS A 62 -3.00 16.25 10.44
N VAL A 63 -2.58 16.60 9.22
CA VAL A 63 -2.60 18.01 8.78
C VAL A 63 -4.02 18.48 8.48
N ARG A 64 -4.86 17.62 7.90
CA ARG A 64 -6.26 17.94 7.57
C ARG A 64 -7.11 16.67 7.47
N PRO A 65 -8.20 16.56 8.26
CA PRO A 65 -8.79 17.56 9.15
C PRO A 65 -8.10 17.68 10.51
N GLY A 66 -7.23 16.76 10.87
CA GLY A 66 -6.58 16.59 12.15
C GLY A 66 -7.02 15.27 12.83
N ASP A 67 -6.06 14.49 13.29
CA ASP A 67 -6.28 13.21 13.94
C ASP A 67 -7.16 13.28 15.19
N LYS A 68 -7.05 14.39 15.96
CA LYS A 68 -7.90 14.62 17.14
C LYS A 68 -9.38 14.81 16.78
N ILE A 69 -9.68 15.44 15.63
CA ILE A 69 -11.05 15.55 15.13
C ILE A 69 -11.58 14.17 14.75
N ILE A 70 -10.78 13.39 14.07
CA ILE A 70 -11.15 12.00 13.67
C ILE A 70 -11.38 11.15 14.92
N LYS A 71 -10.53 11.26 15.95
CA LYS A 71 -10.75 10.59 17.26
C LYS A 71 -12.10 10.95 17.86
N GLN A 72 -12.44 12.25 17.94
CA GLN A 72 -13.72 12.71 18.48
C GLN A 72 -14.92 12.16 17.71
N LEU A 73 -14.76 11.88 16.41
CA LEU A 73 -15.79 11.29 15.54
C LEU A 73 -15.78 9.75 15.55
N GLY A 74 -14.96 9.11 16.39
CA GLY A 74 -14.95 7.67 16.59
C GLY A 74 -13.98 6.89 15.72
N GLY A 75 -12.92 7.55 15.20
CA GLY A 75 -11.89 6.95 14.38
C GLY A 75 -12.24 6.88 12.89
N LEU A 76 -11.29 6.44 12.05
CA LEU A 76 -11.41 6.42 10.59
C LEU A 76 -12.59 5.54 10.13
N HIS A 77 -12.77 4.37 10.72
CA HIS A 77 -13.84 3.45 10.34
C HIS A 77 -15.21 4.13 10.38
N ARG A 78 -15.51 4.83 11.48
CA ARG A 78 -16.76 5.56 11.62
C ARG A 78 -16.78 6.82 10.75
N PHE A 79 -15.65 7.54 10.66
CA PHE A 79 -15.54 8.79 9.91
C PHE A 79 -15.80 8.61 8.41
N MET A 80 -15.30 7.52 7.81
CA MET A 80 -15.47 7.24 6.38
C MET A 80 -16.54 6.17 6.07
N SER A 81 -17.23 5.65 7.09
CA SER A 81 -18.23 4.57 6.95
C SER A 81 -17.65 3.32 6.27
N TRP A 82 -16.54 2.83 6.81
CA TRP A 82 -15.86 1.63 6.35
C TRP A 82 -15.53 0.72 7.52
N ASP A 83 -16.01 -0.52 7.51
CA ASP A 83 -15.94 -1.46 8.65
C ASP A 83 -14.91 -2.58 8.47
N LYS A 84 -14.25 -2.66 7.30
CA LYS A 84 -13.16 -3.60 7.05
C LYS A 84 -11.80 -3.02 7.45
N PRO A 85 -10.71 -3.83 7.42
CA PRO A 85 -9.40 -3.37 7.84
C PRO A 85 -8.91 -2.10 7.12
N ILE A 86 -8.29 -1.21 7.91
CA ILE A 86 -7.57 -0.02 7.46
C ILE A 86 -6.13 -0.13 7.94
N LEU A 87 -5.17 0.07 7.03
CA LEU A 87 -3.77 0.30 7.37
C LEU A 87 -3.48 1.79 7.30
N THR A 88 -2.81 2.36 8.31
CA THR A 88 -2.25 3.70 8.23
C THR A 88 -0.74 3.61 8.05
N ASP A 89 -0.20 4.38 7.09
CA ASP A 89 1.25 4.51 6.93
C ASP A 89 1.88 5.25 8.13
N SER A 90 3.22 5.23 8.22
CA SER A 90 3.94 5.90 9.31
C SER A 90 3.88 7.44 9.26
N GLY A 91 3.55 8.01 8.10
CA GLY A 91 3.74 9.43 7.78
C GLY A 91 5.18 9.78 7.41
N GLY A 92 6.14 8.90 7.65
CA GLY A 92 7.57 9.14 7.41
C GLY A 92 7.88 9.47 5.96
N PHE A 93 7.42 8.65 5.00
CA PHE A 93 7.69 8.89 3.59
C PHE A 93 7.19 10.25 3.09
N GLN A 94 6.01 10.70 3.51
CA GLN A 94 5.47 12.01 3.13
C GLN A 94 6.30 13.15 3.73
N VAL A 95 6.77 13.01 4.95
CA VAL A 95 7.72 13.92 5.58
C VAL A 95 9.02 13.99 4.79
N PHE A 96 9.51 12.86 4.29
CA PHE A 96 10.73 12.79 3.49
C PHE A 96 10.55 13.28 2.05
N SER A 97 9.41 13.06 1.43
CA SER A 97 9.15 13.38 0.02
C SER A 97 8.58 14.78 -0.22
N LEU A 98 7.78 15.32 0.70
CA LEU A 98 7.06 16.59 0.53
C LEU A 98 7.73 17.79 1.23
N ALA A 99 8.59 17.55 2.21
CA ALA A 99 9.24 18.61 2.95
C ALA A 99 10.54 19.05 2.27
N GLY A 100 10.53 20.20 1.60
CA GLY A 100 11.72 20.80 0.97
C GLY A 100 12.83 21.16 1.96
N LEU A 101 12.49 21.52 3.21
CA LEU A 101 13.41 21.76 4.32
C LEU A 101 12.98 20.91 5.50
N ARG A 102 13.76 19.88 5.79
CA ARG A 102 13.58 18.99 6.94
C ARG A 102 14.85 18.88 7.75
N LYS A 103 14.71 18.73 9.05
CA LYS A 103 15.83 18.46 9.97
C LYS A 103 15.55 17.15 10.68
N ILE A 104 16.33 16.14 10.35
CA ILE A 104 16.26 14.81 10.97
C ILE A 104 17.17 14.82 12.19
N LYS A 105 16.65 14.40 13.33
CA LYS A 105 17.37 14.21 14.59
C LYS A 105 17.03 12.85 15.19
N GLU A 106 17.66 12.53 16.30
CA GLU A 106 17.37 11.28 17.02
C GLU A 106 15.95 11.26 17.60
N GLU A 107 15.46 12.41 18.06
CA GLU A 107 14.11 12.54 18.61
C GLU A 107 13.01 12.39 17.54
N GLY A 108 13.27 12.77 16.30
CA GLY A 108 12.30 12.77 15.18
C GLY A 108 12.66 13.77 14.10
N VAL A 109 11.68 14.21 13.34
CA VAL A 109 11.84 15.08 12.17
C VAL A 109 11.06 16.38 12.35
N TYR A 110 11.76 17.51 12.15
CA TYR A 110 11.17 18.86 12.06
C TYR A 110 11.02 19.25 10.60
N PHE A 111 9.83 19.69 10.23
CA PHE A 111 9.52 20.10 8.86
C PHE A 111 8.36 21.09 8.81
N ASN A 112 8.07 21.63 7.63
CA ASN A 112 6.95 22.55 7.44
C ASN A 112 5.80 21.87 6.69
N SER A 113 4.57 22.10 7.13
CA SER A 113 3.36 21.64 6.43
C SER A 113 3.33 22.19 5.00
N HIS A 114 3.04 21.33 4.04
CA HIS A 114 2.89 21.71 2.64
C HIS A 114 1.58 22.47 2.35
N ILE A 115 0.65 22.53 3.33
CA ILE A 115 -0.64 23.22 3.17
C ILE A 115 -0.56 24.67 3.62
N ASP A 116 0.01 24.93 4.81
CA ASP A 116 -0.02 26.23 5.48
C ASP A 116 1.35 26.71 5.96
N GLY A 117 2.41 25.93 5.71
CA GLY A 117 3.78 26.28 6.09
C GLY A 117 4.09 26.22 7.59
N ARG A 118 3.13 25.82 8.45
CA ARG A 118 3.37 25.70 9.90
C ARG A 118 4.43 24.66 10.20
N LYS A 119 5.21 24.92 11.23
CA LYS A 119 6.21 23.96 11.73
C LYS A 119 5.53 22.75 12.37
N ILE A 120 5.95 21.58 12.00
CA ILE A 120 5.48 20.30 12.53
C ILE A 120 6.71 19.52 13.03
N PHE A 121 6.55 18.88 14.17
CA PHE A 121 7.44 17.84 14.65
C PHE A 121 6.71 16.49 14.54
N MET A 122 7.39 15.47 14.06
CA MET A 122 6.91 14.10 14.02
C MET A 122 8.05 13.16 14.35
N GLY A 123 7.87 12.38 15.39
CA GLY A 123 8.74 11.30 15.80
C GLY A 123 7.96 10.02 15.99
N PRO A 124 8.60 8.98 16.50
CA PRO A 124 7.97 7.69 16.77
C PRO A 124 6.70 7.79 17.60
N GLU A 125 6.77 8.50 18.73
CA GLU A 125 5.64 8.65 19.65
C GLU A 125 4.49 9.45 19.02
N GLU A 126 4.80 10.56 18.34
CA GLU A 126 3.79 11.37 17.66
C GLU A 126 3.10 10.59 16.54
N SER A 127 3.86 9.82 15.74
CA SER A 127 3.30 8.97 14.70
C SER A 127 2.34 7.92 15.28
N MET A 128 2.73 7.25 16.36
CA MET A 128 1.87 6.27 17.02
C MET A 128 0.63 6.92 17.64
N GLN A 129 0.75 8.10 18.29
CA GLN A 129 -0.38 8.84 18.84
C GLN A 129 -1.39 9.25 17.75
N ILE A 130 -0.89 9.73 16.61
CA ILE A 130 -1.74 10.08 15.45
C ILE A 130 -2.47 8.83 14.96
N GLN A 131 -1.76 7.72 14.71
CA GLN A 131 -2.36 6.49 14.21
C GLN A 131 -3.35 5.87 15.23
N SER A 132 -3.08 5.98 16.52
CA SER A 132 -4.02 5.60 17.58
C SER A 132 -5.29 6.46 17.56
N ASN A 133 -5.18 7.77 17.36
CA ASN A 133 -6.33 8.66 17.21
C ASN A 133 -7.14 8.37 15.93
N LEU A 134 -6.46 7.98 14.83
CA LEU A 134 -7.10 7.51 13.62
C LEU A 134 -7.79 6.15 13.81
N ALA A 135 -7.39 5.37 14.81
CA ALA A 135 -7.92 4.06 15.17
C ALA A 135 -7.85 3.03 14.04
N SER A 136 -6.79 3.07 13.22
CA SER A 136 -6.59 2.08 12.16
C SER A 136 -6.44 0.66 12.72
N THR A 137 -6.65 -0.33 11.88
CA THR A 137 -6.47 -1.75 12.22
C THR A 137 -4.99 -2.07 12.36
N ILE A 138 -4.19 -1.57 11.41
CA ILE A 138 -2.74 -1.79 11.32
C ILE A 138 -2.06 -0.42 11.24
N ALA A 139 -1.09 -0.19 12.12
CA ALA A 139 -0.22 0.97 12.11
C ALA A 139 1.18 0.58 11.63
N MET A 140 1.83 1.47 10.87
CA MET A 140 3.23 1.31 10.48
C MET A 140 4.15 2.03 11.46
N ALA A 141 5.25 1.40 11.84
CA ALA A 141 6.27 2.05 12.64
C ALA A 141 6.89 3.24 11.90
N PHE A 142 7.21 4.32 12.63
CA PHE A 142 7.87 5.49 12.06
C PHE A 142 9.31 5.14 11.67
N ASP A 143 9.68 5.43 10.44
CA ASP A 143 10.95 5.05 9.84
C ASP A 143 11.61 6.21 9.09
N GLU A 144 12.90 6.08 8.81
CA GLU A 144 13.61 6.94 7.89
C GLU A 144 13.86 6.19 6.57
N CYS A 145 13.33 6.74 5.47
CA CYS A 145 13.54 6.20 4.13
C CYS A 145 14.69 6.93 3.43
N PRO A 146 15.94 6.40 3.43
CA PRO A 146 17.04 7.02 2.73
C PRO A 146 16.85 6.90 1.21
N PRO A 147 17.33 7.88 0.41
CA PRO A 147 17.36 7.75 -1.05
C PRO A 147 18.12 6.49 -1.50
N SER A 148 17.69 5.84 -2.58
CA SER A 148 18.32 4.61 -3.11
C SER A 148 19.83 4.78 -3.41
N LYS A 149 20.26 5.99 -3.81
CA LYS A 149 21.64 6.34 -4.13
C LYS A 149 22.37 7.07 -3.01
N ALA A 150 21.86 7.01 -1.77
CA ALA A 150 22.53 7.62 -0.62
C ALA A 150 23.85 6.92 -0.29
N GLU A 151 24.79 7.66 0.29
CA GLU A 151 26.07 7.11 0.72
C GLU A 151 25.88 6.02 1.80
N ARG A 152 26.64 4.93 1.69
CA ARG A 152 26.56 3.78 2.59
C ARG A 152 26.59 4.16 4.07
N LYS A 153 27.50 5.08 4.46
CA LYS A 153 27.62 5.54 5.86
C LYS A 153 26.32 6.20 6.38
N TYR A 154 25.67 6.99 5.50
CA TYR A 154 24.38 7.60 5.82
C TYR A 154 23.28 6.55 5.98
N VAL A 155 23.23 5.59 5.03
CA VAL A 155 22.23 4.51 5.07
C VAL A 155 22.39 3.68 6.34
N GLN A 156 23.61 3.34 6.76
CA GLN A 156 23.89 2.62 8.00
C GLN A 156 23.35 3.39 9.22
N ALA A 157 23.65 4.68 9.32
CA ALA A 157 23.18 5.51 10.44
C ALA A 157 21.64 5.67 10.44
N SER A 158 21.03 5.76 9.27
CA SER A 158 19.58 5.84 9.08
C SER A 158 18.89 4.56 9.55
N VAL A 159 19.42 3.41 9.18
CA VAL A 159 18.88 2.09 9.56
C VAL A 159 19.00 1.87 11.09
N GLU A 160 20.13 2.24 11.70
CA GLU A 160 20.30 2.17 13.14
C GLU A 160 19.29 3.07 13.88
N ARG A 161 19.04 4.27 13.37
CA ARG A 161 18.01 5.18 13.90
C ARG A 161 16.62 4.58 13.74
N THR A 162 16.29 4.05 12.57
CA THR A 162 15.01 3.39 12.30
C THR A 162 14.76 2.23 13.28
N THR A 163 15.79 1.45 13.62
CA THR A 163 15.69 0.39 14.63
C THR A 163 15.34 0.94 16.01
N ARG A 164 16.01 2.01 16.47
CA ARG A 164 15.70 2.66 17.76
C ARG A 164 14.30 3.29 17.75
N TRP A 165 13.90 3.86 16.63
CA TRP A 165 12.55 4.39 16.43
C TRP A 165 11.48 3.30 16.47
N LEU A 166 11.76 2.11 15.93
CA LEU A 166 10.85 0.97 16.01
C LEU A 166 10.59 0.56 17.47
N GLU A 167 11.63 0.51 18.31
CA GLU A 167 11.48 0.22 19.73
C GLU A 167 10.58 1.25 20.43
N ARG A 168 10.80 2.53 20.15
CA ARG A 168 9.96 3.63 20.68
C ARG A 168 8.52 3.51 20.20
N CYS A 169 8.28 3.22 18.90
CA CYS A 169 6.95 2.97 18.37
C CYS A 169 6.24 1.82 19.08
N LYS A 170 6.93 0.70 19.28
CA LYS A 170 6.36 -0.46 19.98
C LYS A 170 5.96 -0.12 21.41
N ASN A 171 6.84 0.53 22.15
CA ASN A 171 6.57 0.93 23.53
C ASN A 171 5.41 1.91 23.63
N GLU A 172 5.36 2.91 22.75
CA GLU A 172 4.26 3.89 22.72
C GLU A 172 2.95 3.25 22.31
N MET A 173 2.93 2.34 21.32
CA MET A 173 1.71 1.61 20.97
C MET A 173 1.19 0.77 22.13
N GLN A 174 2.04 0.07 22.86
CA GLN A 174 1.62 -0.70 24.04
C GLN A 174 1.01 0.20 25.11
N ARG A 175 1.63 1.37 25.34
CA ARG A 175 1.10 2.38 26.27
C ARG A 175 -0.28 2.89 25.81
N LEU A 176 -0.41 3.26 24.52
CA LEU A 176 -1.66 3.76 23.96
C LEU A 176 -2.78 2.72 24.01
N ASN A 177 -2.47 1.46 23.67
CA ASN A 177 -3.45 0.38 23.70
C ASN A 177 -3.96 0.05 25.12
N SER A 178 -3.23 0.48 26.17
CA SER A 178 -3.65 0.32 27.57
C SER A 178 -4.57 1.43 28.10
N LEU A 179 -4.69 2.57 27.37
CA LEU A 179 -5.49 3.71 27.81
C LEU A 179 -6.99 3.44 27.66
N GLU A 180 -7.79 4.00 28.58
CA GLU A 180 -9.26 3.83 28.55
C GLU A 180 -9.90 4.48 27.32
N ASP A 181 -9.42 5.64 26.91
CA ASP A 181 -9.94 6.45 25.82
C ASP A 181 -9.42 6.07 24.41
N THR A 182 -8.62 5.01 24.31
CA THR A 182 -8.17 4.46 23.02
C THR A 182 -9.33 3.72 22.35
N ILE A 183 -9.62 4.12 21.12
CA ILE A 183 -10.72 3.56 20.33
C ILE A 183 -10.42 2.10 19.92
N ASN A 184 -9.25 1.86 19.31
CA ASN A 184 -8.83 0.51 18.94
C ASN A 184 -7.67 0.05 19.83
N LYS A 185 -7.97 -0.68 20.90
CA LYS A 185 -6.99 -1.23 21.85
C LYS A 185 -6.21 -2.45 21.32
N ASN A 186 -6.59 -2.94 20.16
CA ASN A 186 -5.96 -4.07 19.49
C ASN A 186 -5.32 -3.64 18.16
N GLN A 187 -4.87 -2.37 18.08
CA GLN A 187 -4.15 -1.88 16.90
C GLN A 187 -2.84 -2.66 16.75
N MET A 188 -2.61 -3.18 15.54
CA MET A 188 -1.45 -3.99 15.20
C MET A 188 -0.31 -3.09 14.71
N LEU A 189 0.95 -3.54 14.89
CA LEU A 189 2.15 -2.82 14.48
C LEU A 189 2.94 -3.62 13.45
N PHE A 190 3.23 -2.99 12.31
CA PHE A 190 4.17 -3.49 11.32
C PHE A 190 5.48 -2.70 11.39
N GLY A 191 6.62 -3.41 11.45
CA GLY A 191 7.96 -2.83 11.34
C GLY A 191 8.39 -2.69 9.88
N ILE A 192 9.34 -1.79 9.61
CA ILE A 192 9.81 -1.52 8.25
C ILE A 192 11.29 -1.80 8.12
N ASN A 193 11.65 -2.72 7.23
CA ASN A 193 13.03 -2.93 6.81
C ASN A 193 13.47 -1.82 5.86
N GLN A 194 14.63 -1.22 6.15
CA GLN A 194 15.30 -0.21 5.34
C GLN A 194 16.74 -0.63 5.05
N GLY A 195 17.44 0.05 4.13
CA GLY A 195 18.85 -0.24 3.81
C GLY A 195 19.25 0.13 2.37
N ALA A 196 18.40 0.90 1.65
CA ALA A 196 18.61 1.26 0.24
C ALA A 196 18.86 -0.01 -0.61
N ILE A 197 19.96 -0.07 -1.36
CA ILE A 197 20.35 -1.21 -2.21
C ILE A 197 21.50 -2.03 -1.59
N PHE A 198 21.83 -1.87 -0.29
CA PHE A 198 22.93 -2.56 0.35
C PHE A 198 22.44 -3.83 1.04
N ASP A 199 22.73 -5.00 0.45
CA ASP A 199 22.24 -6.30 0.90
C ASP A 199 22.58 -6.60 2.36
N ASP A 200 23.83 -6.42 2.76
CA ASP A 200 24.29 -6.69 4.11
C ASP A 200 23.60 -5.80 5.18
N ILE A 201 23.37 -4.51 4.87
CA ILE A 201 22.61 -3.60 5.74
C ILE A 201 21.16 -4.06 5.84
N ARG A 202 20.55 -4.42 4.71
CA ARG A 202 19.17 -4.93 4.65
C ARG A 202 18.97 -6.21 5.43
N ILE A 203 19.86 -7.18 5.23
CA ILE A 203 19.83 -8.48 5.91
C ILE A 203 20.00 -8.32 7.42
N GLU A 204 20.99 -7.54 7.83
CA GLU A 204 21.22 -7.25 9.26
C GLU A 204 19.98 -6.58 9.87
N HIS A 205 19.42 -5.59 9.21
CA HIS A 205 18.21 -4.91 9.67
C HIS A 205 17.01 -5.83 9.73
N ALA A 206 16.83 -6.72 8.74
CA ALA A 206 15.72 -7.69 8.74
C ALA A 206 15.79 -8.61 9.96
N LYS A 207 16.99 -9.13 10.28
CA LYS A 207 17.22 -9.95 11.48
C LYS A 207 16.89 -9.18 12.75
N ARG A 208 17.35 -7.95 12.88
CA ARG A 208 17.13 -7.11 14.07
C ARG A 208 15.66 -6.76 14.28
N ILE A 209 14.94 -6.38 13.22
CA ILE A 209 13.50 -6.06 13.37
C ILE A 209 12.66 -7.30 13.67
N ALA A 210 13.07 -8.48 13.19
CA ALA A 210 12.40 -9.74 13.48
C ALA A 210 12.41 -10.09 14.99
N GLU A 211 13.43 -9.65 15.75
CA GLU A 211 13.54 -9.87 17.21
C GLU A 211 12.45 -9.12 18.00
N PHE A 212 11.83 -8.11 17.42
CA PHE A 212 10.76 -7.37 18.11
C PHE A 212 9.42 -8.11 18.19
N ASP A 213 9.25 -9.24 17.50
CA ASP A 213 8.00 -10.02 17.44
C ASP A 213 6.77 -9.15 17.18
N LEU A 214 6.74 -8.52 16.02
CA LEU A 214 5.65 -7.64 15.58
C LEU A 214 4.53 -8.42 14.91
N ASP A 215 3.41 -7.74 14.61
CA ASP A 215 2.27 -8.33 13.90
C ASP A 215 2.55 -8.58 12.41
N GLY A 216 3.49 -7.83 11.82
CA GLY A 216 3.94 -7.98 10.44
C GLY A 216 5.20 -7.16 10.14
N TYR A 217 5.76 -7.36 8.95
CA TYR A 217 7.02 -6.74 8.53
C TYR A 217 6.89 -6.21 7.10
N ALA A 218 7.36 -4.99 6.90
CA ALA A 218 7.39 -4.38 5.58
C ALA A 218 8.81 -4.25 5.04
N VAL A 219 8.93 -4.28 3.72
CA VAL A 219 10.14 -3.87 3.00
C VAL A 219 9.87 -2.49 2.40
N GLY A 220 10.52 -1.48 2.97
CA GLY A 220 10.39 -0.09 2.54
C GLY A 220 11.60 0.39 1.72
N GLY A 221 11.53 1.62 1.22
CA GLY A 221 12.63 2.25 0.47
C GLY A 221 12.96 1.60 -0.86
N LEU A 222 11.97 0.96 -1.49
CA LEU A 222 12.00 0.45 -2.86
C LEU A 222 10.98 1.22 -3.72
N ALA A 223 11.07 1.08 -5.05
CA ALA A 223 10.33 1.89 -6.03
C ALA A 223 10.59 3.41 -5.89
N VAL A 224 11.81 3.79 -5.49
CA VAL A 224 12.26 5.17 -5.28
C VAL A 224 13.45 5.55 -6.16
N GLY A 225 13.70 4.79 -7.24
CA GLY A 225 14.70 5.10 -8.28
C GLY A 225 15.67 3.98 -8.64
N GLU A 226 15.54 2.81 -8.02
CA GLU A 226 16.22 1.58 -8.44
C GLU A 226 15.53 0.92 -9.63
N SER A 227 16.21 -0.02 -10.30
CA SER A 227 15.62 -0.85 -11.35
C SER A 227 14.71 -1.94 -10.76
N HIS A 228 13.87 -2.56 -11.62
CA HIS A 228 13.05 -3.69 -11.18
C HIS A 228 13.92 -4.89 -10.76
N GLU A 229 15.03 -5.12 -11.44
CA GLU A 229 15.99 -6.18 -11.14
C GLU A 229 16.62 -5.96 -9.76
N GLU A 230 17.05 -4.74 -9.45
CA GLU A 230 17.57 -4.38 -8.12
C GLU A 230 16.52 -4.57 -7.02
N MET A 231 15.26 -4.17 -7.29
CA MET A 231 14.15 -4.41 -6.34
C MET A 231 13.92 -5.90 -6.09
N TYR A 232 13.91 -6.72 -7.15
CA TYR A 232 13.70 -8.17 -7.01
C TYR A 232 14.88 -8.84 -6.28
N HIS A 233 16.11 -8.40 -6.57
CA HIS A 233 17.30 -8.84 -5.85
C HIS A 233 17.20 -8.55 -4.35
N VAL A 234 16.83 -7.33 -3.98
CA VAL A 234 16.61 -6.97 -2.56
C VAL A 234 15.57 -7.86 -1.90
N LEU A 235 14.46 -8.17 -2.59
CA LEU A 235 13.45 -9.09 -2.04
C LEU A 235 13.99 -10.51 -1.86
N ASP A 236 14.80 -11.00 -2.81
CA ASP A 236 15.43 -12.32 -2.73
C ASP A 236 16.38 -12.42 -1.52
N GLU A 237 17.09 -11.33 -1.20
CA GLU A 237 18.03 -11.27 -0.08
C GLU A 237 17.35 -11.02 1.28
N VAL A 238 16.27 -10.25 1.33
CA VAL A 238 15.67 -9.78 2.59
C VAL A 238 14.57 -10.69 3.11
N VAL A 239 13.64 -11.09 2.23
CA VAL A 239 12.43 -11.85 2.65
C VAL A 239 12.75 -13.15 3.41
N PRO A 240 13.80 -13.91 3.08
CA PRO A 240 14.17 -15.10 3.83
C PRO A 240 14.52 -14.88 5.31
N TYR A 241 14.85 -13.64 5.70
CA TYR A 241 15.17 -13.29 7.09
C TYR A 241 13.99 -12.69 7.86
N LEU A 242 12.86 -12.46 7.20
CA LEU A 242 11.62 -12.05 7.87
C LEU A 242 10.85 -13.28 8.35
N PRO A 243 10.10 -13.19 9.47
CA PRO A 243 9.36 -14.32 10.01
C PRO A 243 8.29 -14.85 9.05
N VAL A 244 8.40 -16.11 8.65
CA VAL A 244 7.48 -16.75 7.68
C VAL A 244 6.04 -16.86 8.21
N ASN A 245 5.87 -16.89 9.54
CA ASN A 245 4.58 -16.94 10.23
C ASN A 245 3.97 -15.56 10.51
N LYS A 246 4.49 -14.54 9.84
CA LYS A 246 3.99 -13.15 9.87
C LYS A 246 3.82 -12.66 8.44
N PRO A 247 2.89 -11.71 8.17
CA PRO A 247 2.75 -11.15 6.84
C PRO A 247 3.94 -10.28 6.45
N THR A 248 4.33 -10.35 5.18
CA THR A 248 5.35 -9.49 4.56
C THR A 248 4.66 -8.48 3.64
N TYR A 249 4.98 -7.20 3.80
CA TYR A 249 4.41 -6.10 3.03
C TYR A 249 5.49 -5.39 2.20
N LEU A 250 5.30 -5.28 0.89
CA LEU A 250 6.14 -4.47 0.00
C LEU A 250 5.49 -3.13 -0.25
N MET A 251 6.08 -2.06 0.30
CA MET A 251 5.49 -0.73 0.32
C MET A 251 5.61 -0.01 -1.03
N GLY A 252 4.51 0.60 -1.48
CA GLY A 252 4.47 1.46 -2.65
C GLY A 252 4.60 0.76 -4.00
N VAL A 253 4.52 -0.58 -4.04
CA VAL A 253 4.68 -1.39 -5.26
C VAL A 253 3.37 -2.10 -5.59
N GLY A 254 2.91 -2.09 -6.81
CA GLY A 254 3.46 -1.48 -7.99
C GLY A 254 2.65 -1.85 -9.24
N THR A 255 3.34 -2.15 -10.31
CA THR A 255 2.69 -2.68 -11.52
C THR A 255 2.21 -4.12 -11.31
N PRO A 256 1.25 -4.63 -12.12
CA PRO A 256 0.85 -6.03 -12.03
C PRO A 256 2.02 -7.02 -12.13
N ALA A 257 3.00 -6.73 -12.99
CA ALA A 257 4.21 -7.56 -13.12
C ALA A 257 5.05 -7.56 -11.82
N ASN A 258 5.27 -6.39 -11.21
CA ASN A 258 6.00 -6.30 -9.95
C ASN A 258 5.30 -7.06 -8.82
N ILE A 259 3.96 -7.03 -8.77
CA ILE A 259 3.18 -7.76 -7.77
C ILE A 259 3.38 -9.27 -7.96
N LEU A 260 3.25 -9.79 -9.17
CA LEU A 260 3.44 -11.21 -9.47
C LEU A 260 4.86 -11.69 -9.09
N GLU A 261 5.89 -10.89 -9.42
CA GLU A 261 7.28 -11.16 -9.06
C GLU A 261 7.51 -11.14 -7.54
N ALA A 262 6.88 -10.20 -6.83
CA ALA A 262 7.03 -10.09 -5.40
C ALA A 262 6.25 -11.17 -4.64
N VAL A 263 5.07 -11.59 -5.11
CA VAL A 263 4.33 -12.73 -4.54
C VAL A 263 5.17 -14.00 -4.62
N GLU A 264 5.82 -14.28 -5.75
CA GLU A 264 6.74 -15.43 -5.90
C GLU A 264 7.85 -15.43 -4.85
N ARG A 265 8.27 -14.24 -4.41
CA ARG A 265 9.31 -14.02 -3.40
C ARG A 265 8.80 -14.01 -1.96
N GLY A 266 7.49 -14.22 -1.76
CA GLY A 266 6.89 -14.39 -0.43
C GLY A 266 6.24 -13.13 0.15
N VAL A 267 5.95 -12.12 -0.66
CA VAL A 267 5.24 -10.91 -0.23
C VAL A 267 3.73 -11.14 -0.21
N ASP A 268 3.07 -10.64 0.83
CA ASP A 268 1.65 -10.85 1.12
C ASP A 268 0.78 -9.59 0.91
N PHE A 269 1.32 -8.40 1.24
CA PHE A 269 0.61 -7.12 1.19
C PHE A 269 1.26 -6.16 0.21
N PHE A 270 0.43 -5.42 -0.51
CA PHE A 270 0.84 -4.44 -1.51
C PHE A 270 -0.01 -3.19 -1.42
N ASP A 271 0.57 -2.05 -1.76
CA ASP A 271 -0.14 -0.81 -2.07
C ASP A 271 0.54 -0.09 -3.22
N CYS A 272 -0.20 0.67 -3.97
CA CYS A 272 0.38 1.60 -4.95
C CYS A 272 -0.68 2.62 -5.40
N VAL A 273 -0.23 3.84 -5.66
CA VAL A 273 -1.09 4.89 -6.23
C VAL A 273 -1.31 4.74 -7.74
N TYR A 274 -0.59 3.83 -8.43
CA TYR A 274 -0.66 3.69 -9.88
C TYR A 274 -2.06 3.40 -10.42
N PRO A 275 -2.85 2.46 -9.85
CA PRO A 275 -4.18 2.19 -10.38
C PRO A 275 -5.05 3.44 -10.42
N THR A 276 -5.08 4.20 -9.33
CA THR A 276 -5.89 5.41 -9.21
C THR A 276 -5.31 6.58 -10.01
N ARG A 277 -3.98 6.77 -9.98
CA ARG A 277 -3.30 7.81 -10.75
C ARG A 277 -3.49 7.61 -12.25
N ASN A 278 -3.21 6.41 -12.74
CA ASN A 278 -3.37 6.06 -14.15
C ASN A 278 -4.83 6.15 -14.60
N GLY A 279 -5.77 5.63 -13.80
CA GLY A 279 -7.21 5.72 -14.08
C GLY A 279 -7.68 7.17 -14.26
N ARG A 280 -7.26 8.07 -13.37
CA ARG A 280 -7.60 9.50 -13.49
C ARG A 280 -7.08 10.17 -14.77
N HIS A 281 -6.09 9.58 -15.43
CA HIS A 281 -5.51 10.04 -16.68
C HIS A 281 -5.90 9.16 -17.88
N GLY A 282 -6.96 8.34 -17.75
CA GLY A 282 -7.46 7.49 -18.81
C GLY A 282 -6.57 6.31 -19.20
N HIS A 283 -5.53 6.02 -18.43
CA HIS A 283 -4.69 4.85 -18.61
C HIS A 283 -5.23 3.67 -17.80
N LEU A 284 -5.60 2.59 -18.50
CA LEU A 284 -6.29 1.46 -17.91
C LEU A 284 -5.50 0.17 -18.09
N TYR A 285 -5.61 -0.71 -17.08
CA TYR A 285 -5.02 -2.04 -17.09
C TYR A 285 -6.04 -3.05 -17.58
N THR A 286 -5.63 -3.92 -18.49
CA THR A 286 -6.42 -5.07 -18.97
C THR A 286 -5.57 -6.32 -19.01
N ASN A 287 -6.17 -7.50 -19.12
CA ASN A 287 -5.46 -8.76 -19.30
C ASN A 287 -4.68 -8.85 -20.63
N GLN A 288 -4.95 -7.94 -21.55
CA GLN A 288 -4.27 -7.83 -22.84
C GLN A 288 -3.28 -6.65 -22.91
N GLY A 289 -2.95 -6.05 -21.76
CA GLY A 289 -2.03 -4.91 -21.67
C GLY A 289 -2.73 -3.60 -21.28
N LYS A 290 -2.00 -2.49 -21.44
CA LYS A 290 -2.49 -1.16 -21.08
C LYS A 290 -3.16 -0.48 -22.27
N ILE A 291 -4.26 0.22 -21.99
CA ILE A 291 -4.93 1.08 -22.99
C ILE A 291 -5.01 2.52 -22.49
N ASN A 292 -5.03 3.48 -23.39
CA ASN A 292 -5.27 4.88 -23.09
C ASN A 292 -6.54 5.37 -23.80
N LEU A 293 -7.61 5.59 -23.05
CA LEU A 293 -8.92 5.97 -23.60
C LEU A 293 -8.95 7.38 -24.23
N PHE A 294 -7.90 8.18 -24.09
CA PHE A 294 -7.79 9.44 -24.83
C PHE A 294 -7.48 9.22 -26.33
N ASN A 295 -7.01 8.03 -26.72
CA ASN A 295 -6.69 7.71 -28.10
C ASN A 295 -7.93 7.77 -29.01
N ALA A 296 -7.75 8.26 -30.26
CA ALA A 296 -8.83 8.45 -31.21
C ALA A 296 -9.54 7.14 -31.62
N GLN A 297 -8.81 6.03 -31.62
CA GLN A 297 -9.35 4.70 -31.97
C GLN A 297 -10.56 4.27 -31.11
N TYR A 298 -10.73 4.85 -29.92
CA TYR A 298 -11.85 4.54 -29.02
C TYR A 298 -13.06 5.46 -29.19
N GLU A 299 -13.06 6.34 -30.19
CA GLU A 299 -14.13 7.33 -30.38
C GLU A 299 -15.47 6.70 -30.75
N LEU A 300 -15.45 5.62 -31.54
CA LEU A 300 -16.60 4.85 -31.96
C LEU A 300 -16.61 3.42 -31.38
N ASP A 301 -15.78 3.16 -30.34
CA ASP A 301 -15.67 1.83 -29.74
C ASP A 301 -16.78 1.64 -28.69
N ASP A 302 -17.81 0.88 -29.03
CA ASP A 302 -18.98 0.59 -28.21
C ASP A 302 -18.74 -0.55 -27.19
N ARG A 303 -17.58 -1.21 -27.24
CA ARG A 303 -17.20 -2.28 -26.30
C ARG A 303 -16.89 -1.74 -24.92
N PRO A 304 -16.98 -2.58 -23.86
CA PRO A 304 -16.50 -2.23 -22.52
C PRO A 304 -14.98 -2.01 -22.50
N ILE A 305 -14.45 -1.46 -21.41
CA ILE A 305 -12.99 -1.33 -21.23
C ILE A 305 -12.31 -2.69 -21.43
N GLU A 306 -12.88 -3.75 -20.86
CA GLU A 306 -12.43 -5.13 -21.03
C GLU A 306 -13.62 -6.08 -21.08
N GLU A 307 -13.64 -6.94 -22.09
CA GLU A 307 -14.67 -7.96 -22.25
C GLU A 307 -14.61 -8.97 -21.09
N GLY A 308 -15.76 -9.33 -20.55
CA GLY A 308 -15.88 -10.25 -19.43
C GLY A 308 -15.54 -9.64 -18.05
N CYS A 309 -15.08 -8.40 -18.01
CA CYS A 309 -14.78 -7.73 -16.73
C CYS A 309 -16.04 -7.44 -15.93
N GLY A 310 -16.06 -7.87 -14.66
CA GLY A 310 -17.19 -7.69 -13.75
C GLY A 310 -17.28 -6.32 -13.06
N CYS A 311 -16.41 -5.36 -13.37
CA CYS A 311 -16.42 -4.06 -12.69
C CYS A 311 -17.65 -3.21 -13.07
N PRO A 312 -18.06 -2.26 -12.20
CA PRO A 312 -19.22 -1.40 -12.45
C PRO A 312 -19.13 -0.60 -13.76
N ALA A 313 -17.91 -0.22 -14.20
CA ALA A 313 -17.70 0.50 -15.43
C ALA A 313 -17.95 -0.39 -16.66
N CYS A 314 -17.31 -1.56 -16.73
CA CYS A 314 -17.45 -2.47 -17.88
C CYS A 314 -18.84 -3.07 -18.04
N LYS A 315 -19.58 -3.25 -16.93
CA LYS A 315 -20.97 -3.77 -17.00
C LYS A 315 -21.96 -2.83 -17.68
N ARG A 316 -21.65 -1.54 -17.78
CA ARG A 316 -22.66 -0.54 -18.19
C ARG A 316 -22.20 0.44 -19.26
N TYR A 317 -20.89 0.67 -19.41
CA TYR A 317 -20.40 1.79 -20.21
C TYR A 317 -19.40 1.34 -21.25
N SER A 318 -19.50 1.95 -22.45
CA SER A 318 -18.57 1.73 -23.54
C SER A 318 -17.29 2.58 -23.40
N ARG A 319 -16.25 2.15 -24.09
CA ARG A 319 -15.01 2.93 -24.26
C ARG A 319 -15.28 4.30 -24.85
N ALA A 320 -16.14 4.38 -25.86
CA ALA A 320 -16.52 5.65 -26.50
C ALA A 320 -17.16 6.62 -25.51
N TYR A 321 -18.11 6.15 -24.68
CA TYR A 321 -18.75 7.01 -23.69
C TYR A 321 -17.76 7.49 -22.62
N ILE A 322 -16.94 6.59 -22.05
CA ILE A 322 -15.94 6.96 -21.04
C ILE A 322 -14.92 7.94 -21.66
N ARG A 323 -14.46 7.70 -22.89
CA ARG A 323 -13.61 8.65 -23.62
C ARG A 323 -14.25 10.03 -23.75
N HIS A 324 -15.52 10.10 -24.14
CA HIS A 324 -16.26 11.36 -24.20
C HIS A 324 -16.23 12.11 -22.87
N LEU A 325 -16.54 11.41 -21.76
CA LEU A 325 -16.50 12.00 -20.42
C LEU A 325 -15.11 12.53 -20.04
N LEU A 326 -14.06 11.77 -20.34
CA LEU A 326 -12.67 12.20 -20.09
C LEU A 326 -12.32 13.44 -20.93
N LYS A 327 -12.71 13.50 -22.20
CA LYS A 327 -12.50 14.67 -23.08
C LYS A 327 -13.29 15.89 -22.61
N ALA A 328 -14.51 15.68 -22.11
CA ALA A 328 -15.36 16.71 -21.53
C ALA A 328 -14.90 17.14 -20.11
N LYS A 329 -13.87 16.46 -19.53
CA LYS A 329 -13.39 16.67 -18.16
C LYS A 329 -14.45 16.42 -17.09
N GLU A 330 -15.41 15.54 -17.37
CA GLU A 330 -16.42 15.11 -16.43
C GLU A 330 -15.82 14.14 -15.39
N MET A 331 -16.08 14.40 -14.12
CA MET A 331 -15.57 13.59 -13.02
C MET A 331 -16.00 12.12 -13.10
N LEU A 332 -17.18 11.84 -13.68
CA LEU A 332 -17.68 10.48 -13.88
C LEU A 332 -16.72 9.65 -14.73
N GLY A 333 -16.14 10.22 -15.80
CA GLY A 333 -15.17 9.52 -16.64
C GLY A 333 -13.93 9.07 -15.84
N MET A 334 -13.41 9.96 -15.02
CA MET A 334 -12.29 9.65 -14.11
C MET A 334 -12.67 8.56 -13.10
N ARG A 335 -13.85 8.68 -12.46
CA ARG A 335 -14.33 7.68 -11.49
C ARG A 335 -14.46 6.30 -12.12
N LEU A 336 -15.06 6.18 -13.30
CA LEU A 336 -15.24 4.89 -13.98
C LEU A 336 -13.89 4.22 -14.31
N CYS A 337 -12.92 5.01 -14.78
CA CYS A 337 -11.55 4.53 -15.00
C CYS A 337 -10.87 4.04 -13.73
N VAL A 338 -11.01 4.77 -12.63
CA VAL A 338 -10.43 4.38 -11.34
C VAL A 338 -11.08 3.10 -10.81
N LEU A 339 -12.40 3.01 -10.87
CA LEU A 339 -13.12 1.80 -10.46
C LEU A 339 -12.68 0.55 -11.24
N HIS A 340 -12.50 0.70 -12.56
CA HIS A 340 -12.00 -0.40 -13.38
C HIS A 340 -10.59 -0.83 -12.97
N ASN A 341 -9.67 0.11 -12.81
CA ASN A 341 -8.29 -0.23 -12.45
C ASN A 341 -8.19 -0.88 -11.06
N LEU A 342 -8.92 -0.39 -10.07
CA LEU A 342 -8.93 -0.98 -8.74
C LEU A 342 -9.57 -2.38 -8.75
N TYR A 343 -10.65 -2.55 -9.48
CA TYR A 343 -11.27 -3.87 -9.67
C TYR A 343 -10.31 -4.85 -10.35
N PHE A 344 -9.58 -4.42 -11.36
CA PHE A 344 -8.56 -5.22 -12.04
C PHE A 344 -7.49 -5.72 -11.05
N TYR A 345 -6.94 -4.82 -10.22
CA TYR A 345 -5.94 -5.19 -9.23
C TYR A 345 -6.50 -6.15 -8.17
N ASN A 346 -7.66 -5.86 -7.62
CA ASN A 346 -8.27 -6.72 -6.60
C ASN A 346 -8.64 -8.11 -7.16
N THR A 347 -9.15 -8.18 -8.40
CA THR A 347 -9.44 -9.44 -9.09
C THR A 347 -8.17 -10.23 -9.39
N MET A 348 -7.09 -9.57 -9.84
CA MET A 348 -5.79 -10.22 -10.01
C MET A 348 -5.30 -10.85 -8.71
N MET A 349 -5.50 -10.18 -7.56
CA MET A 349 -5.14 -10.78 -6.26
C MET A 349 -6.01 -11.99 -5.91
N GLU A 350 -7.30 -12.01 -6.27
CA GLU A 350 -8.14 -13.23 -6.15
C GLU A 350 -7.60 -14.36 -7.02
N GLU A 351 -7.34 -14.08 -8.29
CA GLU A 351 -6.77 -15.06 -9.23
C GLU A 351 -5.43 -15.63 -8.76
N ILE A 352 -4.58 -14.81 -8.13
CA ILE A 352 -3.33 -15.25 -7.48
C ILE A 352 -3.62 -16.22 -6.34
N ARG A 353 -4.58 -15.90 -5.46
CA ARG A 353 -4.95 -16.78 -4.35
C ARG A 353 -5.52 -18.10 -4.83
N ASP A 354 -6.42 -18.07 -5.82
CA ASP A 354 -6.98 -19.28 -6.44
C ASP A 354 -5.88 -20.14 -7.07
N ALA A 355 -4.93 -19.51 -7.78
CA ALA A 355 -3.80 -20.21 -8.38
C ALA A 355 -2.88 -20.87 -7.33
N LEU A 356 -2.66 -20.22 -6.19
CA LEU A 356 -1.92 -20.79 -5.06
C LEU A 356 -2.69 -21.93 -4.41
N ASP A 357 -4.00 -21.80 -4.21
CA ASP A 357 -4.86 -22.85 -3.65
C ASP A 357 -4.87 -24.11 -4.53
N GLU A 358 -4.76 -23.92 -5.85
CA GLU A 358 -4.70 -25.01 -6.85
C GLU A 358 -3.27 -25.52 -7.12
N GLY A 359 -2.22 -24.87 -6.62
CA GLY A 359 -0.82 -25.26 -6.86
C GLY A 359 -0.36 -25.01 -8.29
N ARG A 360 -0.86 -23.95 -8.93
CA ARG A 360 -0.54 -23.56 -10.32
C ARG A 360 -0.07 -22.10 -10.45
N PHE A 361 0.43 -21.50 -9.39
CA PHE A 361 0.81 -20.09 -9.40
C PHE A 361 1.87 -19.76 -10.45
N ALA A 362 2.89 -20.61 -10.61
CA ALA A 362 3.93 -20.38 -11.61
C ALA A 362 3.37 -20.33 -13.05
N SER A 363 2.43 -21.22 -13.40
CA SER A 363 1.78 -21.21 -14.71
C SER A 363 0.84 -20.02 -14.90
N TYR A 364 0.09 -19.63 -13.86
CA TYR A 364 -0.75 -18.44 -13.85
C TYR A 364 0.07 -17.17 -14.06
N LYS A 365 1.17 -17.00 -13.29
CA LYS A 365 2.08 -15.87 -13.42
C LYS A 365 2.56 -15.72 -14.87
N LYS A 366 3.06 -16.81 -15.47
CA LYS A 366 3.52 -16.80 -16.86
C LYS A 366 2.42 -16.36 -17.82
N GLN A 367 1.25 -17.00 -17.75
CA GLN A 367 0.11 -16.66 -18.62
C GLN A 367 -0.32 -15.20 -18.49
N LYS A 368 -0.39 -14.67 -17.26
CA LYS A 368 -0.78 -13.31 -16.98
C LYS A 368 0.22 -12.29 -17.56
N LEU A 369 1.52 -12.54 -17.38
CA LEU A 369 2.58 -11.69 -17.93
C LEU A 369 2.59 -11.73 -19.47
N ASP A 370 2.46 -12.90 -20.08
CA ASP A 370 2.41 -13.04 -21.53
C ASP A 370 1.19 -12.30 -22.13
N GLY A 371 0.02 -12.40 -21.48
CA GLY A 371 -1.17 -11.67 -21.90
C GLY A 371 -0.99 -10.15 -21.85
N MET A 372 -0.48 -9.63 -20.76
CA MET A 372 -0.27 -8.17 -20.57
C MET A 372 0.81 -7.59 -21.51
N ASN A 373 1.75 -8.38 -21.98
CA ASN A 373 2.80 -7.93 -22.90
C ASN A 373 2.33 -7.86 -24.36
N GLN A 374 1.22 -8.50 -24.74
CA GLN A 374 0.69 -8.47 -26.10
C GLN A 374 0.19 -7.09 -26.52
N GLY A 375 -0.32 -6.28 -25.58
CA GLY A 375 -0.85 -4.93 -25.85
C GLY A 375 0.20 -3.82 -25.91
N THR A 376 1.48 -4.13 -25.78
CA THR A 376 2.60 -3.15 -25.80
C THR A 376 3.33 -3.05 -27.15
N LYS A 377 2.76 -3.67 -28.21
CA LYS A 377 3.29 -3.56 -29.59
C LYS A 377 2.65 -2.44 -30.37
#